data_23fbfbfa52364621559bfaaeded48c00
#
_entry.id   23fbfbfa52364621559bfaaeded48c00
#
_cell.length_a   1.000
_cell.length_b   1.000
_cell.length_c   1.000
_cell.angle_alpha   90.00
_cell.angle_beta   90.00
_cell.angle_gamma   90.00
#
_symmetry.space_group_name_H-M   'P 1'
#
loop_
_entity.id
_entity.type
_entity.pdbx_description
1 polymer ?
#
loop_
_entity_poly.entity_id
_entity_poly.type
_entity_poly.pdbx_seq_one_letter_code
_entity_poly.pdbx_strand_id
1 'polypeptide(L)'
;VKSNNKTGVYFLSIEGGKSLSCKIARGISELPYRLSKIKRTDNKFQSKNAEFNDILDIEFTVGAHMTEVTELDKWLTERYALFQDSGDSINEFEIHHLEWPINEINFKKLEIDYPRFKKIIHKNPDKIRYSKGVKVIAWGMNKKEKSSYNTG
;
A
#
# COMPACT_ATOMS: atom_id res chain seq x y z
N VAL A 1 -10.88 -4.63 -1.01
CA VAL A 1 -12.06 -3.91 -1.51
C VAL A 1 -12.58 -4.60 -2.76
N LYS A 2 -13.89 -4.59 -2.96
CA LYS A 2 -14.54 -5.17 -4.15
C LYS A 2 -15.45 -4.12 -4.78
N SER A 3 -15.39 -3.95 -6.09
CA SER A 3 -16.27 -3.10 -6.88
C SER A 3 -16.51 -3.75 -8.23
N ASN A 4 -17.78 -3.82 -8.68
CA ASN A 4 -18.17 -4.36 -9.98
C ASN A 4 -17.51 -5.71 -10.34
N ASN A 5 -17.55 -6.67 -9.41
CA ASN A 5 -16.91 -8.00 -9.51
C ASN A 5 -15.38 -8.00 -9.60
N LYS A 6 -14.71 -6.85 -9.52
CA LYS A 6 -13.25 -6.75 -9.39
C LYS A 6 -12.84 -6.65 -7.92
N THR A 7 -11.80 -7.38 -7.55
CA THR A 7 -11.16 -7.28 -6.23
C THR A 7 -9.87 -6.46 -6.37
N GLY A 8 -9.68 -5.50 -5.50
CA GLY A 8 -8.51 -4.62 -5.58
C GLY A 8 -8.09 -4.06 -4.22
N VAL A 9 -7.09 -3.20 -4.25
CA VAL A 9 -6.61 -2.46 -3.09
C VAL A 9 -7.25 -1.08 -3.00
N TYR A 10 -7.28 -0.54 -1.80
CA TYR A 10 -7.65 0.84 -1.51
C TYR A 10 -6.54 1.44 -0.64
N PHE A 11 -5.92 2.53 -1.08
CA PHE A 11 -4.87 3.17 -0.32
C PHE A 11 -5.43 4.15 0.71
N LEU A 12 -5.11 3.92 1.98
CA LEU A 12 -5.41 4.87 3.06
C LEU A 12 -4.39 6.02 3.08
N SER A 13 -3.13 5.73 2.74
CA SER A 13 -2.05 6.70 2.64
C SER A 13 -0.93 6.14 1.77
N ILE A 14 -0.25 7.02 1.03
CA ILE A 14 0.98 6.69 0.29
C ILE A 14 2.05 7.69 0.70
N GLU A 15 3.06 7.20 1.41
CA GLU A 15 4.15 8.04 1.89
C GLU A 15 5.22 8.19 0.80
N GLY A 16 5.52 9.41 0.42
CA GLY A 16 6.55 9.74 -0.58
C GLY A 16 7.65 10.63 -0.02
N GLY A 17 8.89 10.35 -0.40
CA GLY A 17 10.05 11.08 0.11
C GLY A 17 10.39 12.38 -0.66
N LYS A 18 9.73 12.67 -1.77
CA LYS A 18 10.00 13.84 -2.63
C LYS A 18 8.74 14.68 -2.83
N SER A 19 8.78 15.93 -2.39
CA SER A 19 7.64 16.86 -2.42
C SER A 19 7.05 17.03 -3.83
N LEU A 20 7.89 17.29 -4.82
CA LEU A 20 7.43 17.50 -6.20
C LEU A 20 6.73 16.25 -6.76
N SER A 21 7.34 15.08 -6.56
CA SER A 21 6.75 13.80 -7.01
C SER A 21 5.41 13.52 -6.36
N CYS A 22 5.27 13.79 -5.05
CA CYS A 22 4.00 13.61 -4.33
C CYS A 22 2.91 14.57 -4.85
N LYS A 23 3.24 15.84 -5.13
CA LYS A 23 2.29 16.82 -5.66
C LYS A 23 1.81 16.44 -7.06
N ILE A 24 2.74 16.09 -7.96
CA ILE A 24 2.41 15.66 -9.33
C ILE A 24 1.56 14.39 -9.29
N ALA A 25 1.99 13.37 -8.55
CA ALA A 25 1.27 12.11 -8.44
C ALA A 25 -0.15 12.31 -7.89
N ARG A 26 -0.32 13.12 -6.84
CA ARG A 26 -1.63 13.46 -6.29
C ARG A 26 -2.51 14.17 -7.33
N GLY A 27 -1.95 15.14 -8.05
CA GLY A 27 -2.71 15.90 -9.05
C GLY A 27 -3.19 15.07 -10.24
N ILE A 28 -2.42 14.05 -10.65
CA ILE A 28 -2.77 13.20 -11.79
C ILE A 28 -3.68 12.03 -11.40
N SER A 29 -3.40 11.40 -10.25
CA SER A 29 -4.06 10.14 -9.88
C SER A 29 -5.12 10.29 -8.79
N GLU A 30 -5.21 11.46 -8.13
CA GLU A 30 -6.04 11.70 -6.95
C GLU A 30 -5.77 10.74 -5.77
N LEU A 31 -4.68 9.96 -5.85
CA LEU A 31 -4.28 9.04 -4.79
C LEU A 31 -3.75 9.79 -3.56
N PRO A 32 -3.88 9.23 -2.35
CA PRO A 32 -3.57 9.91 -1.09
C PRO A 32 -2.07 10.01 -0.81
N TYR A 33 -1.31 10.58 -1.77
CA TYR A 33 0.12 10.83 -1.60
C TYR A 33 0.40 11.88 -0.53
N ARG A 34 1.35 11.60 0.34
CA ARG A 34 1.78 12.46 1.45
C ARG A 34 3.28 12.55 1.49
N LEU A 35 3.77 13.72 1.88
CA LEU A 35 5.21 13.93 2.03
C LEU A 35 5.68 13.41 3.37
N SER A 36 6.64 12.51 3.34
CA SER A 36 7.27 11.95 4.55
C SER A 36 8.78 11.96 4.43
N LYS A 37 9.45 12.06 5.57
CA LYS A 37 10.90 11.90 5.65
C LYS A 37 11.22 10.42 5.62
N ILE A 38 11.66 9.93 4.46
CA ILE A 38 11.98 8.52 4.24
C ILE A 38 13.50 8.31 4.25
N LYS A 39 13.96 7.30 4.99
CA LYS A 39 15.32 6.78 4.92
C LYS A 39 15.26 5.27 4.69
N ARG A 40 16.09 4.78 3.77
CA ARG A 40 16.16 3.36 3.44
C ARG A 40 17.62 2.93 3.29
N THR A 41 17.92 1.78 3.87
CA THR A 41 19.15 1.00 3.65
C THR A 41 18.75 -0.45 3.36
N ASP A 42 19.72 -1.34 3.18
CA ASP A 42 19.45 -2.76 2.88
C ASP A 42 18.72 -3.49 4.03
N ASN A 43 18.88 -3.01 5.26
CA ASN A 43 18.36 -3.63 6.47
C ASN A 43 17.49 -2.71 7.33
N LYS A 44 17.18 -1.51 6.85
CA LYS A 44 16.39 -0.54 7.59
C LYS A 44 15.51 0.29 6.69
N PHE A 45 14.27 0.49 7.11
CA PHE A 45 13.33 1.43 6.51
C PHE A 45 12.71 2.31 7.57
N GLN A 46 12.74 3.61 7.35
CA GLN A 46 12.12 4.61 8.22
C GLN A 46 11.27 5.55 7.39
N SER A 47 10.04 5.79 7.84
CA SER A 47 9.15 6.82 7.32
C SER A 47 8.58 7.61 8.49
N LYS A 48 8.69 8.95 8.42
CA LYS A 48 8.12 9.85 9.42
C LYS A 48 7.33 10.95 8.72
N ASN A 49 6.04 11.00 8.99
CA ASN A 49 5.15 12.05 8.50
C ASN A 49 4.92 13.06 9.63
N ALA A 50 5.40 14.30 9.45
CA ALA A 50 5.30 15.34 10.49
C ALA A 50 3.88 15.93 10.62
N GLU A 51 3.10 15.91 9.53
CA GLU A 51 1.73 16.45 9.53
C GLU A 51 0.77 15.61 10.37
N PHE A 52 0.94 14.28 10.31
CA PHE A 52 0.03 13.33 10.97
C PHE A 52 0.66 12.56 12.12
N ASN A 53 1.95 12.80 12.38
CA ASN A 53 2.76 12.05 13.36
C ASN A 53 2.83 10.54 13.09
N ASP A 54 2.63 10.15 11.82
CA ASP A 54 2.74 8.74 11.43
C ASP A 54 4.22 8.31 11.43
N ILE A 55 4.50 7.16 12.04
CA ILE A 55 5.84 6.58 12.16
C ILE A 55 5.81 5.13 11.71
N LEU A 56 6.77 4.79 10.84
CA LEU A 56 7.16 3.43 10.54
C LEU A 56 8.69 3.34 10.64
N ASP A 57 9.19 2.54 11.57
CA ASP A 57 10.63 2.30 11.74
C ASP A 57 10.88 0.80 11.87
N ILE A 58 11.49 0.24 10.83
CA ILE A 58 11.72 -1.20 10.71
C ILE A 58 13.21 -1.44 10.55
N GLU A 59 13.76 -2.34 11.36
CA GLU A 59 15.11 -2.89 11.21
C GLU A 59 15.01 -4.40 11.07
N PHE A 60 15.62 -4.95 10.01
CA PHE A 60 15.34 -6.33 9.60
C PHE A 60 16.55 -6.98 8.91
N THR A 61 16.46 -8.31 8.78
CA THR A 61 17.29 -9.10 7.87
C THR A 61 16.39 -9.87 6.93
N VAL A 62 16.76 -9.90 5.65
CA VAL A 62 16.03 -10.67 4.63
C VAL A 62 16.45 -12.13 4.74
N GLY A 63 15.47 -13.00 4.85
CA GLY A 63 15.64 -14.44 4.92
C GLY A 63 15.57 -15.11 3.55
N ALA A 64 15.31 -16.42 3.56
CA ALA A 64 15.24 -17.25 2.37
C ALA A 64 14.11 -16.78 1.42
N HIS A 65 14.31 -17.03 0.12
CA HIS A 65 13.24 -16.92 -0.84
C HIS A 65 12.19 -18.01 -0.60
N MET A 66 10.92 -17.62 -0.60
CA MET A 66 9.82 -18.56 -0.39
C MET A 66 9.45 -19.22 -1.71
N THR A 67 9.61 -20.52 -1.78
CA THR A 67 9.16 -21.34 -2.92
C THR A 67 7.70 -21.70 -2.83
N GLU A 68 7.17 -21.72 -1.60
CA GLU A 68 5.74 -21.98 -1.33
C GLU A 68 5.12 -20.74 -0.70
N VAL A 69 4.14 -20.16 -1.39
CA VAL A 69 3.36 -19.02 -0.92
C VAL A 69 1.98 -19.48 -0.47
N THR A 70 1.52 -18.98 0.67
CA THR A 70 0.20 -19.32 1.19
C THR A 70 -0.90 -18.57 0.42
N GLU A 71 -2.14 -19.05 0.52
CA GLU A 71 -3.30 -18.35 -0.05
C GLU A 71 -3.44 -16.92 0.48
N LEU A 72 -3.04 -16.65 1.72
CA LEU A 72 -3.02 -15.30 2.27
C LEU A 72 -1.93 -14.44 1.62
N ASP A 73 -0.75 -14.99 1.33
CA ASP A 73 0.30 -14.26 0.61
C ASP A 73 -0.18 -13.88 -0.79
N LYS A 74 -0.79 -14.81 -1.53
CA LYS A 74 -1.41 -14.53 -2.83
C LYS A 74 -2.53 -13.50 -2.72
N TRP A 75 -3.41 -13.64 -1.73
CA TRP A 75 -4.48 -12.69 -1.50
C TRP A 75 -3.97 -11.27 -1.24
N LEU A 76 -2.83 -11.11 -0.58
CA LEU A 76 -2.21 -9.81 -0.31
C LEU A 76 -1.49 -9.22 -1.52
N THR A 77 -0.90 -10.05 -2.39
CA THR A 77 -0.01 -9.61 -3.47
C THR A 77 -0.67 -9.63 -4.85
N GLU A 78 -1.59 -10.57 -5.11
CA GLU A 78 -2.24 -10.75 -6.40
C GLU A 78 -3.47 -9.82 -6.52
N ARG A 79 -3.22 -8.51 -6.63
CA ARG A 79 -4.25 -7.48 -6.79
C ARG A 79 -4.00 -6.69 -8.05
N TYR A 80 -4.95 -6.75 -8.97
CA TYR A 80 -4.86 -6.19 -10.31
C TYR A 80 -5.78 -4.99 -10.53
N ALA A 81 -6.39 -4.49 -9.46
CA ALA A 81 -7.16 -3.27 -9.45
C ALA A 81 -6.84 -2.42 -8.22
N LEU A 82 -6.90 -1.12 -8.40
CA LEU A 82 -6.80 -0.12 -7.35
C LEU A 82 -8.04 0.75 -7.38
N PHE A 83 -8.62 1.00 -6.23
CA PHE A 83 -9.77 1.88 -6.07
C PHE A 83 -9.44 3.05 -5.15
N GLN A 84 -9.96 4.22 -5.50
CA GLN A 84 -9.84 5.42 -4.69
C GLN A 84 -11.11 6.25 -4.77
N ASP A 85 -11.58 6.75 -3.64
CA ASP A 85 -12.70 7.68 -3.61
C ASP A 85 -12.35 9.02 -4.25
N SER A 86 -13.27 9.58 -5.03
CA SER A 86 -13.18 10.88 -5.66
C SER A 86 -14.56 11.57 -5.62
N GLY A 87 -14.91 12.16 -4.47
CA GLY A 87 -16.24 12.74 -4.25
C GLY A 87 -17.36 11.71 -4.43
N ASP A 88 -18.27 11.96 -5.37
CA ASP A 88 -19.40 11.06 -5.68
C ASP A 88 -19.03 9.92 -6.63
N SER A 89 -17.75 9.77 -6.95
CA SER A 89 -17.27 8.75 -7.87
C SER A 89 -16.16 7.91 -7.24
N ILE A 90 -15.81 6.83 -7.92
CA ILE A 90 -14.68 5.95 -7.60
C ILE A 90 -13.74 5.98 -8.79
N ASN A 91 -12.49 6.32 -8.54
CA ASN A 91 -11.41 6.16 -9.49
C ASN A 91 -10.95 4.69 -9.44
N GLU A 92 -11.04 4.02 -10.58
CA GLU A 92 -10.55 2.65 -10.77
C GLU A 92 -9.31 2.69 -11.67
N PHE A 93 -8.26 2.04 -11.23
CA PHE A 93 -7.04 1.83 -12.02
C PHE A 93 -6.85 0.34 -12.22
N GLU A 94 -6.56 -0.06 -13.44
CA GLU A 94 -6.13 -1.41 -13.74
C GLU A 94 -4.61 -1.45 -13.64
N ILE A 95 -4.10 -2.47 -12.97
CA ILE A 95 -2.67 -2.70 -12.80
C ILE A 95 -2.34 -4.14 -13.19
N HIS A 96 -1.16 -4.35 -13.74
CA HIS A 96 -0.63 -5.66 -14.06
C HIS A 96 0.81 -5.79 -13.57
N HIS A 97 1.11 -6.93 -13.00
CA HIS A 97 2.45 -7.29 -12.57
C HIS A 97 2.60 -8.82 -12.59
N LEU A 98 3.84 -9.28 -12.62
CA LEU A 98 4.15 -10.68 -12.37
C LEU A 98 3.99 -10.99 -10.88
N GLU A 99 4.01 -12.27 -10.51
CA GLU A 99 4.03 -12.69 -9.12
C GLU A 99 5.17 -12.01 -8.34
N TRP A 100 4.87 -11.60 -7.11
CA TRP A 100 5.86 -10.95 -6.26
C TRP A 100 6.90 -11.95 -5.78
N PRO A 101 8.21 -11.70 -5.98
CA PRO A 101 9.24 -12.52 -5.36
C PRO A 101 9.26 -12.26 -3.85
N ILE A 102 8.75 -13.22 -3.08
CA ILE A 102 8.56 -13.10 -1.63
C ILE A 102 9.69 -13.80 -0.89
N ASN A 103 10.23 -13.13 0.11
CA ASN A 103 11.21 -13.65 1.04
C ASN A 103 10.66 -13.62 2.47
N GLU A 104 11.19 -14.49 3.30
CA GLU A 104 11.07 -14.36 4.75
C GLU A 104 11.76 -13.08 5.24
N ILE A 105 11.38 -12.64 6.42
CA ILE A 105 11.96 -11.46 7.06
C ILE A 105 12.04 -11.67 8.56
N ASN A 106 13.19 -11.34 9.14
CA ASN A 106 13.40 -11.36 10.59
C ASN A 106 13.59 -9.94 11.09
N PHE A 107 12.76 -9.52 12.03
CA PHE A 107 12.82 -8.17 12.61
C PHE A 107 13.77 -8.11 13.79
N LYS A 108 14.58 -7.03 13.82
CA LYS A 108 15.28 -6.57 15.00
C LYS A 108 14.51 -5.45 15.69
N LYS A 109 13.82 -4.62 14.90
CA LYS A 109 12.93 -3.55 15.37
C LYS A 109 11.71 -3.47 14.46
N LEU A 110 10.56 -3.29 15.07
CA LEU A 110 9.30 -2.98 14.37
C LEU A 110 8.55 -1.95 15.21
N GLU A 111 8.49 -0.72 14.73
CA GLU A 111 7.71 0.36 15.31
C GLU A 111 6.71 0.86 14.28
N ILE A 112 5.44 0.74 14.59
CA ILE A 112 4.33 1.18 13.75
C ILE A 112 3.42 2.06 14.61
N ASP A 113 3.40 3.35 14.36
CA ASP A 113 2.48 4.29 14.99
C ASP A 113 1.83 5.15 13.92
N TYR A 114 0.55 4.88 13.67
CA TYR A 114 -0.30 5.62 12.74
C TYR A 114 -1.53 6.12 13.50
N PRO A 115 -1.45 7.28 14.17
CA PRO A 115 -2.52 7.79 15.04
C PRO A 115 -3.89 7.85 14.38
N ARG A 116 -3.93 8.18 13.10
CA ARG A 116 -5.18 8.25 12.32
C ARG A 116 -5.83 6.89 12.07
N PHE A 117 -5.04 5.83 12.11
CA PHE A 117 -5.49 4.48 11.78
C PHE A 117 -5.48 3.53 12.98
N LYS A 118 -5.45 4.06 14.22
CA LYS A 118 -5.44 3.25 15.45
C LYS A 118 -6.56 2.22 15.55
N LYS A 119 -7.71 2.52 14.96
CA LYS A 119 -8.84 1.57 14.92
C LYS A 119 -8.56 0.35 14.02
N ILE A 120 -7.66 0.46 13.07
CA ILE A 120 -7.31 -0.59 12.10
C ILE A 120 -5.96 -1.20 12.47
N ILE A 121 -4.99 -0.35 12.86
CA ILE A 121 -3.62 -0.74 13.21
C ILE A 121 -3.48 -0.59 14.73
N HIS A 122 -3.81 -1.63 15.48
CA HIS A 122 -3.83 -1.61 16.95
C HIS A 122 -2.98 -2.70 17.59
N LYS A 123 -2.39 -3.59 16.81
CA LYS A 123 -1.50 -4.67 17.26
C LYS A 123 -0.37 -4.90 16.27
N ASN A 124 0.60 -5.71 16.67
CA ASN A 124 1.62 -6.17 15.76
C ASN A 124 1.01 -6.96 14.61
N PRO A 125 1.55 -6.86 13.38
CA PRO A 125 1.05 -7.61 12.24
C PRO A 125 1.22 -9.11 12.45
N ASP A 126 0.20 -9.88 12.10
CA ASP A 126 0.21 -11.35 12.22
C ASP A 126 1.13 -11.99 11.17
N LYS A 127 1.36 -11.30 10.05
CA LYS A 127 2.21 -11.78 8.95
C LYS A 127 2.96 -10.62 8.31
N ILE A 128 4.23 -10.81 8.08
CA ILE A 128 5.08 -9.86 7.38
C ILE A 128 5.95 -10.60 6.37
N ARG A 129 6.14 -10.01 5.21
CA ARG A 129 6.96 -10.55 4.12
C ARG A 129 7.84 -9.45 3.55
N TYR A 130 8.91 -9.85 2.91
CA TYR A 130 9.78 -8.96 2.17
C TYR A 130 9.70 -9.27 0.68
N SER A 131 9.67 -8.23 -0.13
CA SER A 131 9.92 -8.32 -1.55
C SER A 131 10.87 -7.21 -1.99
N LYS A 132 11.78 -7.54 -2.87
CA LYS A 132 12.67 -6.56 -3.50
C LYS A 132 11.91 -5.62 -4.43
N GLY A 133 10.71 -6.02 -4.81
CA GLY A 133 9.80 -5.29 -5.69
C GLY A 133 9.46 -6.07 -6.95
N VAL A 134 8.49 -5.57 -7.67
CA VAL A 134 8.03 -6.10 -8.95
C VAL A 134 7.79 -4.95 -9.92
N LYS A 135 7.93 -5.19 -11.21
CA LYS A 135 7.55 -4.21 -12.23
C LYS A 135 6.03 -4.20 -12.34
N VAL A 136 5.46 -3.02 -12.30
CA VAL A 136 4.02 -2.79 -12.41
C VAL A 136 3.74 -1.95 -13.64
N ILE A 137 2.75 -2.36 -14.43
CA ILE A 137 2.16 -1.57 -15.50
C ILE A 137 0.80 -1.11 -14.98
N ALA A 138 0.52 0.18 -15.09
CA ALA A 138 -0.77 0.76 -14.73
C ALA A 138 -1.37 1.45 -15.94
N TRP A 139 -2.66 1.25 -16.15
CA TRP A 139 -3.44 1.96 -17.17
C TRP A 139 -4.05 3.23 -16.59
N GLY A 140 -4.53 4.09 -17.48
CA GLY A 140 -5.16 5.34 -17.10
C GLY A 140 -6.38 5.12 -16.18
N MET A 141 -6.68 6.16 -15.42
CA MET A 141 -7.79 6.18 -14.48
C MET A 141 -9.14 6.09 -15.21
N ASN A 142 -10.00 5.17 -14.78
CA ASN A 142 -11.40 5.09 -15.15
C ASN A 142 -12.26 5.63 -14.00
N LYS A 143 -12.96 6.73 -14.23
CA LYS A 143 -13.89 7.31 -13.26
C LYS A 143 -15.26 6.66 -13.38
N LYS A 144 -15.77 6.13 -12.26
CA LYS A 144 -17.09 5.48 -12.19
C LYS A 144 -17.95 6.16 -11.13
N GLU A 145 -19.21 6.39 -11.44
CA GLU A 145 -20.16 6.86 -10.46
C GLU A 145 -20.34 5.83 -9.33
N LYS A 146 -20.45 6.29 -8.11
CA LYS A 146 -20.87 5.44 -6.99
C LYS A 146 -22.31 5.04 -7.26
N SER A 147 -22.57 3.78 -7.61
CA SER A 147 -23.93 3.27 -7.63
C SER A 147 -24.51 3.50 -6.23
N SER A 148 -25.69 4.12 -6.15
CA SER A 148 -26.44 4.26 -4.91
C SER A 148 -26.63 2.86 -4.32
N TYR A 149 -25.87 2.54 -3.31
CA TYR A 149 -26.12 1.35 -2.49
C TYR A 149 -27.44 1.59 -1.77
N ASN A 150 -28.51 0.97 -2.25
CA ASN A 150 -29.69 0.79 -1.45
C ASN A 150 -29.28 -0.04 -0.23
N THR A 151 -29.14 0.62 0.90
CA THR A 151 -29.17 -0.02 2.21
C THR A 151 -30.62 -0.51 2.41
N GLY A 152 -30.85 -1.76 2.04
CA GLY A 152 -32.00 -2.52 2.47
C GLY A 152 -31.66 -3.20 3.80
#